data_2a40595ec3b6e109a403a2f423fe507a
#
_entry.id   2a40595ec3b6e109a403a2f423fe507a
#
_cell.length_a   1.000
_cell.length_b   1.000
_cell.length_c   1.000
_cell.angle_alpha   90.00
_cell.angle_beta   90.00
_cell.angle_gamma   90.00
#
_symmetry.space_group_name_H-M   'P 1'
#
loop_
_entity.id
_entity.type
_entity.pdbx_description
1 polymer ?
#
loop_
_entity_poly.entity_id
_entity_poly.type
_entity_poly.pdbx_seq_one_letter_code
_entity_poly.pdbx_strand_id
1 'polypeptide(L)'
;MAKTVDDLRNELRVATGRFECEISATFTKEDLAALCDAVGCEIGLDPLPPKPEMRAAILSAIGIRADDETTDRPFRKAELEAIADALGV
;
A
#
# COMPACT_ATOMS: atom_id res chain seq x y z
N MET A 1 11.10 -4.63 18.89
CA MET A 1 11.66 -3.50 18.15
C MET A 1 10.66 -2.98 17.13
N ALA A 2 10.64 -1.68 16.93
CA ALA A 2 9.76 -1.08 15.93
C ALA A 2 10.27 -1.44 14.53
N LYS A 3 9.36 -1.75 13.63
CA LYS A 3 9.70 -2.02 12.24
C LYS A 3 10.00 -0.71 11.52
N THR A 4 10.95 -0.75 10.58
CA THR A 4 11.22 0.39 9.72
C THR A 4 10.19 0.46 8.60
N VAL A 5 10.16 1.60 7.87
CA VAL A 5 9.30 1.74 6.70
C VAL A 5 9.60 0.63 5.66
N ASP A 6 10.88 0.33 5.46
CA ASP A 6 11.27 -0.72 4.51
C ASP A 6 10.81 -2.10 4.95
N ASP A 7 10.90 -2.40 6.26
CA ASP A 7 10.40 -3.65 6.81
C ASP A 7 8.90 -3.81 6.55
N LEU A 8 8.14 -2.75 6.80
CA LEU A 8 6.70 -2.75 6.58
C LEU A 8 6.36 -2.91 5.10
N ARG A 9 7.07 -2.22 4.21
CA ARG A 9 6.86 -2.36 2.77
C ARG A 9 7.10 -3.79 2.31
N ASN A 10 8.17 -4.41 2.76
CA ASN A 10 8.50 -5.78 2.39
C ASN A 10 7.50 -6.79 2.96
N GLU A 11 7.05 -6.60 4.19
CA GLU A 11 6.00 -7.44 4.76
C GLU A 11 4.71 -7.36 3.94
N LEU A 12 4.33 -6.16 3.52
CA LEU A 12 3.13 -5.99 2.70
C LEU A 12 3.31 -6.61 1.32
N ARG A 13 4.49 -6.51 0.72
CA ARG A 13 4.78 -7.17 -0.56
C ARG A 13 4.61 -8.68 -0.44
N VAL A 14 5.21 -9.28 0.57
CA VAL A 14 5.12 -10.72 0.80
C VAL A 14 3.68 -11.13 1.10
N ALA A 15 2.96 -10.38 1.93
CA ALA A 15 1.58 -10.66 2.29
C ALA A 15 0.64 -10.63 1.08
N THR A 16 0.98 -9.86 0.05
CA THR A 16 0.18 -9.73 -1.17
C THR A 16 0.72 -10.57 -2.33
N GLY A 17 1.65 -11.49 -2.06
CA GLY A 17 2.21 -12.37 -3.07
C GLY A 17 3.32 -11.75 -3.92
N ARG A 18 3.88 -10.62 -3.46
CA ARG A 18 5.01 -9.96 -4.15
C ARG A 18 6.31 -10.36 -3.47
N PHE A 19 7.43 -9.95 -4.07
CA PHE A 19 8.75 -10.26 -3.56
C PHE A 19 9.34 -9.10 -2.77
N GLU A 20 10.16 -9.42 -1.77
CA GLU A 20 10.91 -8.40 -1.05
C GLU A 20 11.91 -7.71 -1.98
N CYS A 21 12.14 -6.42 -1.73
CA CYS A 21 13.16 -5.66 -2.44
C CYS A 21 14.40 -5.54 -1.56
N GLU A 22 15.57 -5.77 -2.15
CA GLU A 22 16.85 -5.65 -1.44
C GLU A 22 17.25 -4.19 -1.22
N ILE A 23 16.72 -3.29 -2.04
CA ILE A 23 16.98 -1.86 -1.93
C ILE A 23 15.70 -1.14 -1.51
N SER A 24 15.87 -0.03 -0.78
CA SER A 24 14.73 0.79 -0.39
C SER A 24 14.03 1.34 -1.63
N ALA A 25 12.77 1.00 -1.79
CA ALA A 25 11.97 1.44 -2.93
C ALA A 25 10.51 1.59 -2.53
N THR A 26 9.85 2.59 -3.10
CA THR A 26 8.41 2.76 -2.93
C THR A 26 7.66 1.67 -3.70
N PHE A 27 6.39 1.49 -3.39
CA PHE A 27 5.56 0.53 -4.11
C PHE A 27 5.41 0.93 -5.58
N THR A 28 5.50 -0.05 -6.47
CA THR A 28 5.16 0.11 -7.87
C THR A 28 3.64 0.12 -8.03
N LYS A 29 3.14 0.41 -9.23
CA LYS A 29 1.70 0.33 -9.50
C LYS A 29 1.18 -1.09 -9.26
N GLU A 30 1.94 -2.09 -9.64
CA GLU A 30 1.58 -3.50 -9.44
C GLU A 30 1.51 -3.84 -7.96
N ASP A 31 2.44 -3.34 -7.15
CA ASP A 31 2.41 -3.52 -5.70
C ASP A 31 1.16 -2.89 -5.10
N LEU A 32 0.82 -1.67 -5.54
CA LEU A 32 -0.37 -0.99 -5.08
C LEU A 32 -1.65 -1.71 -5.51
N ALA A 33 -1.68 -2.24 -6.72
CA ALA A 33 -2.81 -3.04 -7.19
C ALA A 33 -2.99 -4.31 -6.34
N ALA A 34 -1.89 -4.97 -5.98
CA ALA A 34 -1.94 -6.14 -5.10
C ALA A 34 -2.46 -5.79 -3.71
N LEU A 35 -2.02 -4.65 -3.15
CA LEU A 35 -2.53 -4.16 -1.87
C LEU A 35 -4.02 -3.85 -1.94
N CYS A 36 -4.45 -3.19 -3.02
CA CYS A 36 -5.86 -2.86 -3.22
C CYS A 36 -6.72 -4.13 -3.25
N ASP A 37 -6.29 -5.14 -3.99
CA ASP A 37 -6.98 -6.42 -4.05
C ASP A 37 -7.05 -7.07 -2.65
N ALA A 38 -5.95 -7.05 -1.91
CA ALA A 38 -5.87 -7.64 -0.58
C ALA A 38 -6.79 -6.97 0.43
N VAL A 39 -6.93 -5.64 0.36
CA VAL A 39 -7.81 -4.90 1.29
C VAL A 39 -9.26 -4.83 0.80
N GLY A 40 -9.55 -5.36 -0.38
CA GLY A 40 -10.91 -5.45 -0.90
C GLY A 40 -11.41 -4.21 -1.63
N CYS A 41 -10.51 -3.33 -2.08
CA CYS A 41 -10.94 -2.21 -2.92
C CYS A 41 -10.96 -2.60 -4.40
N GLU A 42 -11.81 -1.94 -5.17
CA GLU A 42 -11.90 -2.17 -6.60
C GLU A 42 -11.27 -1.04 -7.38
N ILE A 43 -10.36 -1.39 -8.28
CA ILE A 43 -9.75 -0.44 -9.21
C ILE A 43 -9.70 -1.06 -10.60
N GLY A 44 -9.66 -0.22 -11.62
CA GLY A 44 -9.44 -0.71 -12.98
C GLY A 44 -8.03 -1.26 -13.11
N LEU A 45 -7.90 -2.44 -13.73
CA LEU A 45 -6.60 -3.10 -13.88
C LEU A 45 -5.97 -2.88 -15.24
N ASP A 46 -6.73 -2.37 -16.20
CA ASP A 46 -6.26 -2.16 -17.57
C ASP A 46 -6.91 -0.92 -18.19
N PRO A 47 -6.25 0.23 -18.20
CA PRO A 47 -4.96 0.48 -17.55
C PRO A 47 -5.08 0.65 -16.03
N LEU A 48 -3.96 0.48 -15.33
CA LEU A 48 -3.92 0.77 -13.90
C LEU A 48 -4.09 2.26 -13.65
N PRO A 49 -4.84 2.67 -12.62
CA PRO A 49 -4.97 4.09 -12.28
C PRO A 49 -3.63 4.68 -11.84
N PRO A 50 -3.51 6.02 -11.81
CA PRO A 50 -2.32 6.66 -11.24
C PRO A 50 -2.12 6.27 -9.77
N LYS A 51 -0.86 6.29 -9.31
CA LYS A 51 -0.52 5.93 -7.93
C LYS A 51 -1.34 6.68 -6.88
N PRO A 52 -1.56 8.01 -6.98
CA PRO A 52 -2.38 8.71 -5.99
C PRO A 52 -3.80 8.14 -5.86
N GLU A 53 -4.43 7.77 -6.96
CA GLU A 53 -5.76 7.16 -6.92
C GLU A 53 -5.75 5.80 -6.23
N MET A 54 -4.72 4.99 -6.49
CA MET A 54 -4.57 3.69 -5.85
C MET A 54 -4.36 3.83 -4.35
N ARG A 55 -3.52 4.79 -3.94
CA ARG A 55 -3.28 5.07 -2.52
C ARG A 55 -4.57 5.50 -1.82
N ALA A 56 -5.33 6.38 -2.46
CA ALA A 56 -6.62 6.83 -1.92
C ALA A 56 -7.59 5.67 -1.75
N ALA A 57 -7.68 4.79 -2.74
CA ALA A 57 -8.56 3.62 -2.70
C ALA A 57 -8.18 2.67 -1.56
N ILE A 58 -6.89 2.41 -1.39
CA ILE A 58 -6.38 1.53 -0.32
C ILE A 58 -6.71 2.11 1.05
N LEU A 59 -6.39 3.38 1.28
CA LEU A 59 -6.66 4.04 2.56
C LEU A 59 -8.15 4.09 2.87
N SER A 60 -8.97 4.40 1.89
CA SER A 60 -10.42 4.41 2.05
C SER A 60 -10.96 3.02 2.42
N ALA A 61 -10.42 1.98 1.81
CA ALA A 61 -10.85 0.59 2.07
C ALA A 61 -10.57 0.16 3.51
N ILE A 62 -9.51 0.68 4.12
CA ILE A 62 -9.17 0.36 5.51
C ILE A 62 -9.71 1.40 6.52
N GLY A 63 -10.53 2.33 6.05
CA GLY A 63 -11.20 3.31 6.92
C GLY A 63 -10.39 4.54 7.26
N ILE A 64 -9.33 4.83 6.53
CA ILE A 64 -8.51 6.02 6.71
C ILE A 64 -8.94 7.08 5.70
N ARG A 65 -9.17 8.30 6.20
CA ARG A 65 -9.52 9.41 5.34
C ARG A 65 -8.28 9.88 4.59
N ALA A 66 -8.33 9.82 3.27
CA ALA A 66 -7.24 10.25 2.40
C ALA A 66 -7.58 11.60 1.77
N ASP A 67 -6.62 12.52 1.78
CA ASP A 67 -6.72 13.79 1.06
C ASP A 67 -5.64 13.84 -0.02
N ASP A 68 -5.66 14.90 -0.85
CA ASP A 68 -4.72 15.05 -1.96
C ASP A 68 -3.27 15.04 -1.47
N GLU A 69 -3.00 15.69 -0.35
CA GLU A 69 -1.66 15.75 0.22
C GLU A 69 -1.18 14.37 0.68
N THR A 70 -2.06 13.59 1.29
CA THR A 70 -1.76 12.24 1.74
C THR A 70 -1.48 11.30 0.58
N THR A 71 -2.24 11.41 -0.51
CA THR A 71 -2.14 10.50 -1.65
C THR A 71 -1.06 10.86 -2.66
N ASP A 72 -0.59 12.13 -2.64
CA ASP A 72 0.45 12.60 -3.55
C ASP A 72 1.86 12.11 -3.19
N ARG A 73 2.01 11.41 -2.09
CA ARG A 73 3.30 10.90 -1.62
C ARG A 73 3.21 9.43 -1.27
N PRO A 74 4.34 8.73 -1.20
CA PRO A 74 4.35 7.34 -0.73
C PRO A 74 3.77 7.25 0.69
N PHE A 75 3.25 6.08 1.04
CA PHE A 75 2.72 5.85 2.37
C PHE A 75 3.78 6.10 3.44
N ARG A 76 3.39 6.76 4.50
CA ARG A 76 4.22 6.92 5.69
C ARG A 76 4.09 5.69 6.57
N LYS A 77 4.97 5.60 7.59
CA LYS A 77 5.01 4.46 8.50
C LYS A 77 3.65 4.17 9.15
N ALA A 78 2.95 5.21 9.62
CA ALA A 78 1.65 5.04 10.24
C ALA A 78 0.62 4.44 9.28
N GLU A 79 0.65 4.85 8.02
CA GLU A 79 -0.23 4.33 6.99
C GLU A 79 0.11 2.87 6.65
N LEU A 80 1.40 2.56 6.57
CA LEU A 80 1.85 1.19 6.33
C LEU A 80 1.47 0.27 7.49
N GLU A 81 1.60 0.73 8.73
CA GLU A 81 1.18 -0.03 9.90
C GLU A 81 -0.32 -0.29 9.89
N ALA A 82 -1.12 0.71 9.50
CA ALA A 82 -2.56 0.55 9.39
C ALA A 82 -2.95 -0.47 8.33
N ILE A 83 -2.27 -0.47 7.18
CA ILE A 83 -2.50 -1.45 6.12
C ILE A 83 -2.10 -2.85 6.59
N ALA A 84 -0.94 -2.97 7.24
CA ALA A 84 -0.45 -4.24 7.76
C ALA A 84 -1.43 -4.81 8.80
N ASP A 85 -1.95 -3.96 9.68
CA ASP A 85 -2.93 -4.34 10.68
C ASP A 85 -4.23 -4.83 10.02
N ALA A 86 -4.68 -4.15 8.99
CA ALA A 86 -5.87 -4.53 8.24
C ALA A 86 -5.71 -5.89 7.54
N LEU A 87 -4.50 -6.22 7.11
CA LEU A 87 -4.18 -7.50 6.45
C LEU A 87 -3.80 -8.60 7.46
N GLY A 88 -3.64 -8.28 8.73
CA GLY A 88 -3.31 -9.26 9.75
C GLY A 88 -1.84 -9.66 9.78
N VAL A 89 -0.96 -8.79 9.35
CA VAL A 89 0.50 -9.05 9.36
C VAL A 89 1.24 -8.17 10.32
#